data_589f85ffade384df478dfb2779be6c43
#
_entry.id   589f85ffade384df478dfb2779be6c43
#
_cell.length_a   1.000
_cell.length_b   1.000
_cell.length_c   1.000
_cell.angle_alpha   90.00
_cell.angle_beta   90.00
_cell.angle_gamma   90.00
#
_symmetry.space_group_name_H-M   'P 1'
#
loop_
_entity.id
_entity.type
_entity.pdbx_description
1 polymer ?
#
loop_
_entity_poly.entity_id
_entity_poly.type
_entity_poly.pdbx_seq_one_letter_code
_entity_poly.pdbx_strand_id
1 'polypeptide(L)'
;IGGTIWRYRTDQFGWTTRSSQVYESKLLRIASPLFHYGLAAVFLGHVGGLVVPKAFTDLVVSDDTYHIVALVGGSVAAVATIVGMFVLIGRRASNSRVRSATTRNDVFMYVVLVLVILAGTAATLISAVNPSGGLPPVNGHEVHFNYRETISVWFRSLFYFHPEVALMVNIPVAFKIHIVVAMVLFIIWPFTRLVH
;
A
#
# COMPACT_ATOMS: atom_id res chain seq x y z
N ILE A 1 -15.15 -1.90 -7.12
CA ILE A 1 -16.24 -2.86 -7.46
C ILE A 1 -16.87 -2.45 -8.80
N GLY A 2 -17.47 -1.26 -8.94
CA GLY A 2 -18.16 -0.83 -10.15
C GLY A 2 -17.31 -0.93 -11.42
N GLY A 3 -16.08 -0.42 -11.41
CA GLY A 3 -15.14 -0.49 -12.54
C GLY A 3 -14.78 -1.92 -12.93
N THR A 4 -14.64 -2.82 -11.97
CA THR A 4 -14.36 -4.24 -12.21
C THR A 4 -15.55 -4.92 -12.89
N ILE A 5 -16.77 -4.67 -12.40
CA ILE A 5 -18.00 -5.20 -13.01
C ILE A 5 -18.18 -4.66 -14.42
N TRP A 6 -17.97 -3.36 -14.61
CA TRP A 6 -18.08 -2.73 -15.92
C TRP A 6 -17.09 -3.34 -16.92
N ARG A 7 -15.82 -3.47 -16.54
CA ARG A 7 -14.79 -4.03 -17.41
C ARG A 7 -15.04 -5.52 -17.71
N TYR A 8 -15.50 -6.30 -16.73
CA TYR A 8 -15.87 -7.69 -16.96
C TYR A 8 -16.98 -7.84 -17.99
N ARG A 9 -17.95 -6.90 -18.02
CA ARG A 9 -19.05 -6.93 -18.99
C ARG A 9 -18.68 -6.41 -20.38
N THR A 10 -17.73 -5.46 -20.47
CA THR A 10 -17.42 -4.77 -21.74
C THR A 10 -16.13 -5.24 -22.39
N ASP A 11 -15.16 -5.77 -21.62
CA ASP A 11 -13.84 -6.18 -22.11
C ASP A 11 -13.33 -7.43 -21.35
N GLN A 12 -14.12 -8.48 -21.34
CA GLN A 12 -13.83 -9.72 -20.63
C GLN A 12 -12.51 -10.37 -21.08
N PHE A 13 -12.21 -10.31 -22.38
CA PHE A 13 -11.00 -10.90 -22.98
C PHE A 13 -9.78 -9.98 -22.96
N GLY A 14 -9.94 -8.72 -22.61
CA GLY A 14 -8.84 -7.76 -22.43
C GLY A 14 -8.05 -7.95 -21.15
N TRP A 15 -8.50 -8.83 -20.24
CA TRP A 15 -7.81 -9.19 -19.00
C TRP A 15 -6.74 -10.24 -19.29
N THR A 16 -5.68 -9.82 -19.96
CA THR A 16 -4.58 -10.71 -20.33
C THR A 16 -3.31 -10.36 -19.59
N THR A 17 -2.60 -11.39 -19.13
CA THR A 17 -1.24 -11.27 -18.61
C THR A 17 -0.30 -10.96 -19.77
N ARG A 18 0.24 -9.76 -19.83
CA ARG A 18 1.27 -9.38 -20.80
C ARG A 18 2.64 -9.62 -20.22
N SER A 19 3.01 -10.91 -20.07
CA SER A 19 4.32 -11.27 -19.53
C SER A 19 5.45 -10.84 -20.46
N SER A 20 6.45 -10.16 -19.91
CA SER A 20 7.68 -9.79 -20.62
C SER A 20 8.83 -10.78 -20.37
N GLN A 21 8.54 -11.95 -19.81
CA GLN A 21 9.53 -12.97 -19.47
C GLN A 21 10.30 -13.48 -20.69
N VAL A 22 9.65 -13.54 -21.86
CA VAL A 22 10.25 -13.96 -23.13
C VAL A 22 11.40 -13.03 -23.55
N TYR A 23 11.32 -11.74 -23.19
CA TYR A 23 12.32 -10.73 -23.57
C TYR A 23 13.52 -10.69 -22.63
N GLU A 24 13.31 -10.93 -21.33
CA GLU A 24 14.36 -10.98 -20.31
C GLU A 24 13.82 -11.72 -19.08
N SER A 25 14.51 -12.77 -18.64
CA SER A 25 14.05 -13.64 -17.54
C SER A 25 14.92 -13.58 -16.29
N LYS A 26 16.18 -13.15 -16.37
CA LYS A 26 17.12 -13.21 -15.24
C LYS A 26 16.72 -12.28 -14.10
N LEU A 27 16.57 -10.98 -14.41
CA LEU A 27 16.14 -9.99 -13.42
C LEU A 27 14.69 -10.22 -12.98
N LEU A 28 13.82 -10.61 -13.91
CA LEU A 28 12.43 -10.89 -13.59
C LEU A 28 12.29 -12.02 -12.57
N ARG A 29 13.09 -13.09 -12.69
CA ARG A 29 13.03 -14.26 -11.79
C ARG A 29 13.35 -13.94 -10.33
N ILE A 30 14.15 -12.89 -10.08
CA ILE A 30 14.51 -12.44 -8.74
C ILE A 30 13.60 -11.30 -8.28
N ALA A 31 13.44 -10.29 -9.12
CA ALA A 31 12.75 -9.06 -8.73
C ALA A 31 11.23 -9.24 -8.60
N SER A 32 10.62 -10.09 -9.42
CA SER A 32 9.19 -10.33 -9.36
C SER A 32 8.76 -11.05 -8.07
N PRO A 33 9.36 -12.17 -7.65
CA PRO A 33 9.08 -12.76 -6.34
C PRO A 33 9.36 -11.80 -5.18
N LEU A 34 10.49 -11.09 -5.20
CA LEU A 34 10.84 -10.13 -4.15
C LEU A 34 9.76 -9.05 -4.00
N PHE A 35 9.30 -8.47 -5.11
CA PHE A 35 8.22 -7.49 -5.11
C PHE A 35 6.91 -8.08 -4.61
N HIS A 36 6.48 -9.23 -5.14
CA HIS A 36 5.17 -9.79 -4.82
C HIS A 36 5.09 -10.35 -3.40
N TYR A 37 6.13 -11.01 -2.90
CA TYR A 37 6.16 -11.47 -1.51
C TYR A 37 6.28 -10.30 -0.53
N GLY A 38 7.07 -9.28 -0.86
CA GLY A 38 7.12 -8.05 -0.08
C GLY A 38 5.76 -7.37 -0.02
N LEU A 39 5.10 -7.22 -1.18
CA LEU A 39 3.76 -6.62 -1.28
C LEU A 39 2.70 -7.46 -0.54
N ALA A 40 2.77 -8.78 -0.63
CA ALA A 40 1.88 -9.67 0.12
C ALA A 40 2.06 -9.50 1.64
N ALA A 41 3.29 -9.39 2.11
CA ALA A 41 3.57 -9.12 3.53
C ALA A 41 3.05 -7.73 3.96
N VAL A 42 3.23 -6.69 3.13
CA VAL A 42 2.64 -5.36 3.35
C VAL A 42 1.10 -5.45 3.42
N PHE A 43 0.48 -6.18 2.50
CA PHE A 43 -0.97 -6.38 2.49
C PHE A 43 -1.46 -7.09 3.77
N LEU A 44 -0.78 -8.15 4.20
CA LEU A 44 -1.10 -8.85 5.46
C LEU A 44 -0.95 -7.93 6.68
N GLY A 45 0.08 -7.07 6.69
CA GLY A 45 0.23 -6.04 7.71
C GLY A 45 -0.95 -5.06 7.74
N HIS A 46 -1.45 -4.65 6.57
CA HIS A 46 -2.65 -3.81 6.49
C HIS A 46 -3.91 -4.55 6.96
N VAL A 47 -4.07 -5.82 6.62
CA VAL A 47 -5.18 -6.63 7.15
C VAL A 47 -5.10 -6.69 8.68
N GLY A 48 -3.95 -7.02 9.24
CA GLY A 48 -3.76 -7.05 10.70
C GLY A 48 -3.99 -5.71 11.38
N GLY A 49 -3.53 -4.61 10.76
CA GLY A 49 -3.63 -3.27 11.35
C GLY A 49 -4.96 -2.55 11.14
N LEU A 50 -5.65 -2.78 10.01
CA LEU A 50 -6.88 -2.05 9.66
C LEU A 50 -8.16 -2.88 9.88
N VAL A 51 -8.12 -4.17 9.54
CA VAL A 51 -9.31 -5.02 9.57
C VAL A 51 -9.50 -5.68 10.93
N VAL A 52 -8.41 -6.20 11.52
CA VAL A 52 -8.47 -6.84 12.84
C VAL A 52 -8.60 -5.76 13.93
N PRO A 53 -9.69 -5.78 14.74
CA PRO A 53 -9.87 -4.84 15.83
C PRO A 53 -8.78 -4.97 16.90
N LYS A 54 -8.35 -3.82 17.46
CA LYS A 54 -7.35 -3.77 18.55
C LYS A 54 -7.71 -4.71 19.70
N ALA A 55 -8.97 -4.75 20.10
CA ALA A 55 -9.45 -5.58 21.18
C ALA A 55 -9.13 -7.09 21.02
N PHE A 56 -9.10 -7.60 19.78
CA PHE A 56 -8.71 -9.00 19.53
C PHE A 56 -7.22 -9.23 19.64
N THR A 57 -6.41 -8.31 19.16
CA THR A 57 -4.96 -8.44 19.24
C THR A 57 -4.44 -8.27 20.66
N ASP A 58 -5.06 -7.41 21.45
CA ASP A 58 -4.70 -7.15 22.85
C ASP A 58 -4.95 -8.36 23.76
N LEU A 59 -5.75 -9.33 23.31
CA LEU A 59 -5.93 -10.63 24.01
C LEU A 59 -4.68 -11.52 23.93
N VAL A 60 -3.86 -11.33 22.90
CA VAL A 60 -2.74 -12.23 22.57
C VAL A 60 -1.39 -11.53 22.69
N VAL A 61 -1.33 -10.24 22.36
CA VAL A 61 -0.08 -9.48 22.24
C VAL A 61 -0.25 -8.10 22.86
N SER A 62 0.75 -7.66 23.67
CA SER A 62 0.76 -6.29 24.19
C SER A 62 0.90 -5.25 23.06
N ASP A 63 0.41 -4.03 23.28
CA ASP A 63 0.53 -2.92 22.32
C ASP A 63 1.99 -2.67 21.90
N ASP A 64 2.92 -2.69 22.82
CA ASP A 64 4.34 -2.46 22.53
C ASP A 64 4.92 -3.58 21.64
N THR A 65 4.61 -4.83 21.95
CA THR A 65 5.05 -5.98 21.13
C THR A 65 4.43 -5.91 19.73
N TYR A 66 3.14 -5.60 19.65
CA TYR A 66 2.45 -5.40 18.37
C TYR A 66 3.12 -4.28 17.56
N HIS A 67 3.43 -3.14 18.19
CA HIS A 67 4.07 -2.01 17.53
C HIS A 67 5.46 -2.39 16.98
N ILE A 68 6.28 -3.09 17.77
CA ILE A 68 7.61 -3.56 17.34
C ILE A 68 7.49 -4.53 16.15
N VAL A 69 6.59 -5.51 16.25
CA VAL A 69 6.38 -6.49 15.17
C VAL A 69 5.88 -5.81 13.89
N ALA A 70 4.93 -4.87 14.03
CA ALA A 70 4.40 -4.12 12.89
C ALA A 70 5.48 -3.22 12.26
N LEU A 71 6.30 -2.55 13.06
CA LEU A 71 7.37 -1.67 12.58
C LEU A 71 8.48 -2.47 11.89
N VAL A 72 9.01 -3.50 12.55
CA VAL A 72 10.11 -4.32 11.99
C VAL A 72 9.64 -5.11 10.79
N GLY A 73 8.53 -5.85 10.92
CA GLY A 73 7.96 -6.63 9.82
C GLY A 73 7.53 -5.76 8.63
N GLY A 74 6.88 -4.63 8.92
CA GLY A 74 6.48 -3.65 7.91
C GLY A 74 7.68 -3.02 7.20
N SER A 75 8.76 -2.68 7.93
CA SER A 75 9.98 -2.12 7.33
C SER A 75 10.69 -3.13 6.42
N VAL A 76 10.83 -4.38 6.83
CA VAL A 76 11.41 -5.45 6.00
C VAL A 76 10.59 -5.67 4.75
N ALA A 77 9.27 -5.75 4.87
CA ALA A 77 8.35 -5.90 3.76
C ALA A 77 8.41 -4.70 2.80
N ALA A 78 8.48 -3.48 3.33
CA ALA A 78 8.62 -2.25 2.53
C ALA A 78 9.94 -2.24 1.74
N VAL A 79 11.07 -2.58 2.36
CA VAL A 79 12.38 -2.67 1.69
C VAL A 79 12.34 -3.71 0.56
N ALA A 80 11.81 -4.91 0.82
CA ALA A 80 11.67 -5.94 -0.20
C ALA A 80 10.80 -5.47 -1.37
N THR A 81 9.67 -4.84 -1.08
CA THR A 81 8.75 -4.28 -2.10
C THR A 81 9.42 -3.19 -2.91
N ILE A 82 10.09 -2.24 -2.26
CA ILE A 82 10.76 -1.10 -2.91
C ILE A 82 11.89 -1.60 -3.81
N VAL A 83 12.77 -2.46 -3.30
CA VAL A 83 13.89 -3.00 -4.07
C VAL A 83 13.37 -3.78 -5.28
N GLY A 84 12.41 -4.69 -5.06
CA GLY A 84 11.79 -5.47 -6.14
C GLY A 84 11.16 -4.57 -7.20
N MET A 85 10.41 -3.54 -6.78
CA MET A 85 9.77 -2.56 -7.67
C MET A 85 10.79 -1.79 -8.51
N PHE A 86 11.83 -1.23 -7.89
CA PHE A 86 12.83 -0.45 -8.64
C PHE A 86 13.65 -1.32 -9.60
N VAL A 87 13.96 -2.57 -9.24
CA VAL A 87 14.60 -3.51 -10.17
C VAL A 87 13.68 -3.81 -11.36
N LEU A 88 12.38 -4.02 -11.14
CA LEU A 88 11.41 -4.25 -12.22
C LEU A 88 11.25 -3.02 -13.13
N ILE A 89 11.21 -1.82 -12.57
CA ILE A 89 11.15 -0.56 -13.33
C ILE A 89 12.45 -0.35 -14.10
N GLY A 90 13.61 -0.52 -13.46
CA GLY A 90 14.93 -0.41 -14.09
C GLY A 90 15.11 -1.40 -15.25
N ARG A 91 14.69 -2.67 -15.05
CA ARG A 91 14.65 -3.68 -16.11
C ARG A 91 13.81 -3.21 -17.31
N ARG A 92 12.65 -2.62 -17.05
CA ARG A 92 11.75 -2.11 -18.10
C ARG A 92 12.34 -0.90 -18.82
N ALA A 93 13.03 -0.03 -18.12
CA ALA A 93 13.71 1.14 -18.71
C ALA A 93 14.94 0.75 -19.54
N SER A 94 15.73 -0.23 -19.07
CA SER A 94 17.00 -0.60 -19.68
C SER A 94 16.86 -1.54 -20.89
N ASN A 95 15.84 -2.42 -20.90
CA ASN A 95 15.63 -3.35 -22.00
C ASN A 95 14.70 -2.77 -23.07
N SER A 96 15.21 -2.50 -24.26
CA SER A 96 14.46 -1.89 -25.36
C SER A 96 13.22 -2.69 -25.76
N ARG A 97 13.30 -4.04 -25.78
CA ARG A 97 12.17 -4.91 -26.12
C ARG A 97 11.07 -4.86 -25.08
N VAL A 98 11.44 -4.80 -23.78
CA VAL A 98 10.49 -4.66 -22.68
C VAL A 98 9.88 -3.25 -22.68
N ARG A 99 10.69 -2.23 -22.97
CA ARG A 99 10.24 -0.84 -23.04
C ARG A 99 9.25 -0.61 -24.19
N SER A 100 9.49 -1.16 -25.38
CA SER A 100 8.56 -1.06 -26.51
C SER A 100 7.20 -1.71 -26.26
N ALA A 101 7.14 -2.71 -25.37
CA ALA A 101 5.89 -3.35 -24.93
C ALA A 101 5.18 -2.60 -23.79
N THR A 102 5.72 -1.44 -23.35
CA THR A 102 5.17 -0.63 -22.25
C THR A 102 4.22 0.41 -22.80
N THR A 103 2.98 0.40 -22.35
CA THR A 103 1.97 1.39 -22.73
C THR A 103 2.01 2.62 -21.82
N ARG A 104 1.37 3.72 -22.24
CA ARG A 104 1.21 4.93 -21.38
C ARG A 104 0.44 4.62 -20.10
N ASN A 105 -0.55 3.74 -20.18
CA ASN A 105 -1.31 3.28 -19.03
C ASN A 105 -0.43 2.52 -18.01
N ASP A 106 0.52 1.71 -18.51
CA ASP A 106 1.49 1.04 -17.64
C ASP A 106 2.37 2.06 -16.89
N VAL A 107 2.84 3.09 -17.58
CA VAL A 107 3.68 4.15 -16.96
C VAL A 107 2.88 4.87 -15.88
N PHE A 108 1.65 5.28 -16.18
CA PHE A 108 0.78 5.94 -15.21
C PHE A 108 0.54 5.05 -13.97
N MET A 109 0.23 3.79 -14.18
CA MET A 109 0.09 2.81 -13.10
C MET A 109 1.35 2.70 -12.24
N TYR A 110 2.56 2.62 -12.86
CA TYR A 110 3.82 2.56 -12.10
C TYR A 110 4.06 3.82 -11.28
N VAL A 111 3.75 5.00 -11.82
CA VAL A 111 3.89 6.26 -11.07
C VAL A 111 3.00 6.24 -9.83
N VAL A 112 1.73 5.89 -9.98
CA VAL A 112 0.80 5.82 -8.83
C VAL A 112 1.25 4.74 -7.82
N LEU A 113 1.70 3.58 -8.30
CA LEU A 113 2.20 2.50 -7.44
C LEU A 113 3.44 2.92 -6.64
N VAL A 114 4.40 3.58 -7.29
CA VAL A 114 5.59 4.14 -6.62
C VAL A 114 5.18 5.14 -5.54
N LEU A 115 4.27 6.06 -5.87
CA LEU A 115 3.80 7.07 -4.92
C LEU A 115 3.10 6.44 -3.70
N VAL A 116 2.25 5.44 -3.90
CA VAL A 116 1.58 4.72 -2.79
C VAL A 116 2.61 4.06 -1.87
N ILE A 117 3.57 3.32 -2.44
CA ILE A 117 4.56 2.58 -1.67
C ILE A 117 5.47 3.55 -0.90
N LEU A 118 5.95 4.61 -1.55
CA LEU A 118 6.80 5.60 -0.90
C LEU A 118 6.04 6.40 0.17
N ALA A 119 4.79 6.79 -0.09
CA ALA A 119 3.96 7.49 0.89
C ALA A 119 3.68 6.63 2.13
N GLY A 120 3.39 5.33 1.94
CA GLY A 120 3.19 4.40 3.05
C GLY A 120 4.46 4.17 3.86
N THR A 121 5.60 4.00 3.19
CA THR A 121 6.90 3.88 3.84
C THR A 121 7.24 5.16 4.63
N ALA A 122 7.01 6.33 4.03
CA ALA A 122 7.22 7.62 4.71
C ALA A 122 6.33 7.77 5.95
N ALA A 123 5.05 7.39 5.87
CA ALA A 123 4.14 7.43 7.02
C ALA A 123 4.65 6.53 8.16
N THR A 124 5.12 5.32 7.84
CA THR A 124 5.70 4.39 8.83
C THR A 124 6.97 4.96 9.46
N LEU A 125 7.90 5.49 8.66
CA LEU A 125 9.16 6.04 9.16
C LEU A 125 8.94 7.30 10.01
N ILE A 126 8.05 8.21 9.58
CA ILE A 126 7.71 9.42 10.34
C ILE A 126 7.12 9.04 11.69
N SER A 127 6.22 8.07 11.74
CA SER A 127 5.65 7.60 13.01
C SER A 127 6.66 6.87 13.90
N ALA A 128 7.66 6.22 13.32
CA ALA A 128 8.71 5.55 14.08
C ALA A 128 9.66 6.55 14.78
N VAL A 129 9.98 7.68 14.13
CA VAL A 129 10.89 8.70 14.70
C VAL A 129 10.15 9.80 15.45
N ASN A 130 8.85 9.96 15.22
CA ASN A 130 8.00 10.95 15.85
C ASN A 130 6.66 10.32 16.27
N PRO A 131 6.53 9.88 17.52
CA PRO A 131 5.34 9.19 18.01
C PRO A 131 4.04 10.03 17.92
N SER A 132 4.15 11.36 17.89
CA SER A 132 2.99 12.25 17.64
C SER A 132 2.59 12.28 16.16
N GLY A 133 3.44 11.78 15.24
CA GLY A 133 3.24 11.90 13.79
C GLY A 133 3.24 13.35 13.29
N GLY A 134 3.78 14.29 14.07
CA GLY A 134 3.77 15.73 13.78
C GLY A 134 2.46 16.44 14.17
N LEU A 135 1.63 15.81 14.97
CA LEU A 135 0.45 16.49 15.54
C LEU A 135 0.89 17.49 16.63
N PRO A 136 0.23 18.65 16.72
CA PRO A 136 0.53 19.62 17.77
C PRO A 136 0.13 19.06 19.15
N PRO A 137 0.83 19.46 20.24
CA PRO A 137 0.46 19.07 21.58
C PRO A 137 -0.93 19.57 21.95
N VAL A 138 -1.69 18.77 22.70
CA VAL A 138 -3.01 19.12 23.21
C VAL A 138 -2.89 19.42 24.69
N ASN A 139 -3.34 20.61 25.11
CA ASN A 139 -3.23 21.08 26.51
C ASN A 139 -1.80 20.98 27.09
N GLY A 140 -0.76 21.19 26.25
CA GLY A 140 0.65 21.12 26.67
C GLY A 140 1.22 19.72 26.79
N HIS A 141 0.46 18.67 26.49
CA HIS A 141 0.91 17.29 26.49
C HIS A 141 1.15 16.78 25.08
N GLU A 142 2.24 16.03 24.87
CA GLU A 142 2.49 15.36 23.60
C GLU A 142 1.39 14.34 23.31
N VAL A 143 0.91 14.33 22.06
CA VAL A 143 -0.13 13.40 21.59
C VAL A 143 0.56 12.16 21.02
N HIS A 144 0.30 11.01 21.60
CA HIS A 144 0.66 9.72 20.97
C HIS A 144 -0.36 9.37 19.91
N PHE A 145 0.07 9.32 18.64
CA PHE A 145 -0.80 8.93 17.53
C PHE A 145 -0.85 7.41 17.42
N ASN A 146 -2.05 6.85 17.57
CA ASN A 146 -2.31 5.43 17.36
C ASN A 146 -3.29 5.26 16.18
N TYR A 147 -2.79 4.81 15.03
CA TYR A 147 -3.61 4.58 13.84
C TYR A 147 -4.67 3.48 14.05
N ARG A 148 -4.47 2.57 15.00
CA ARG A 148 -5.41 1.48 15.31
C ARG A 148 -6.68 1.98 16.00
N GLU A 149 -6.60 3.14 16.66
CA GLU A 149 -7.72 3.79 17.35
C GLU A 149 -8.42 4.86 16.49
N THR A 150 -7.79 5.26 15.38
CA THR A 150 -8.29 6.31 14.50
C THR A 150 -8.55 5.77 13.10
N ILE A 151 -7.52 5.60 12.28
CA ILE A 151 -7.62 5.20 10.87
C ILE A 151 -8.28 3.84 10.72
N SER A 152 -7.94 2.85 11.57
CA SER A 152 -8.50 1.52 11.44
C SER A 152 -9.99 1.45 11.85
N VAL A 153 -10.40 2.26 12.83
CA VAL A 153 -11.82 2.39 13.19
C VAL A 153 -12.59 3.03 12.04
N TRP A 154 -12.09 4.16 11.51
CA TRP A 154 -12.66 4.79 10.33
C TRP A 154 -12.72 3.83 9.12
N PHE A 155 -11.64 3.08 8.84
CA PHE A 155 -11.62 2.13 7.72
C PHE A 155 -12.71 1.06 7.86
N ARG A 156 -12.87 0.48 9.05
CA ARG A 156 -13.94 -0.51 9.30
C ARG A 156 -15.32 0.09 9.22
N SER A 157 -15.51 1.35 9.65
CA SER A 157 -16.81 2.04 9.59
C SER A 157 -17.34 2.23 8.17
N LEU A 158 -16.45 2.25 7.16
CA LEU A 158 -16.86 2.30 5.75
C LEU A 158 -17.67 1.05 5.33
N PHE A 159 -17.39 -0.11 5.91
CA PHE A 159 -18.09 -1.35 5.60
C PHE A 159 -19.45 -1.47 6.30
N TYR A 160 -19.66 -0.66 7.33
CA TYR A 160 -20.98 -0.55 8.01
C TYR A 160 -21.83 0.59 7.41
N PHE A 161 -21.36 1.25 6.34
CA PHE A 161 -22.02 2.39 5.70
C PHE A 161 -22.29 3.57 6.66
N HIS A 162 -21.53 3.69 7.72
CA HIS A 162 -21.58 4.77 8.70
C HIS A 162 -20.16 5.30 8.99
N PRO A 163 -19.56 6.06 8.04
CA PRO A 163 -18.17 6.48 8.15
C PRO A 163 -17.93 7.44 9.32
N GLU A 164 -17.05 7.07 10.23
CA GLU A 164 -16.60 7.88 11.36
C GLU A 164 -15.59 8.95 10.93
N VAL A 165 -16.05 9.93 10.14
CA VAL A 165 -15.20 10.96 9.50
C VAL A 165 -14.46 11.82 10.51
N ALA A 166 -15.04 12.03 11.69
CA ALA A 166 -14.44 12.84 12.75
C ALA A 166 -13.06 12.31 13.17
N LEU A 167 -12.84 10.98 13.12
CA LEU A 167 -11.56 10.36 13.44
C LEU A 167 -10.44 10.74 12.47
N MET A 168 -10.79 11.20 11.26
CA MET A 168 -9.81 11.55 10.21
C MET A 168 -9.36 13.00 10.28
N VAL A 169 -9.97 13.83 11.13
CA VAL A 169 -9.62 15.25 11.24
C VAL A 169 -8.21 15.42 11.78
N ASN A 170 -7.91 14.75 12.89
CA ASN A 170 -6.66 14.88 13.64
C ASN A 170 -5.72 13.67 13.40
N ILE A 171 -5.48 13.30 12.15
CA ILE A 171 -4.46 12.32 11.81
C ILE A 171 -3.27 12.98 11.12
N PRO A 172 -2.05 12.43 11.23
CA PRO A 172 -0.87 12.97 10.59
C PRO A 172 -1.02 13.07 9.06
N VAL A 173 -0.47 14.15 8.50
CA VAL A 173 -0.57 14.46 7.06
C VAL A 173 0.00 13.33 6.19
N ALA A 174 1.07 12.67 6.64
CA ALA A 174 1.67 11.55 5.92
C ALA A 174 0.66 10.41 5.68
N PHE A 175 -0.17 10.08 6.67
CA PHE A 175 -1.24 9.10 6.52
C PHE A 175 -2.35 9.57 5.59
N LYS A 176 -2.73 10.86 5.65
CA LYS A 176 -3.72 11.44 4.71
C LYS A 176 -3.26 11.30 3.27
N ILE A 177 -2.01 11.65 2.99
CA ILE A 177 -1.42 11.53 1.65
C ILE A 177 -1.43 10.06 1.21
N HIS A 178 -0.95 9.15 2.05
CA HIS A 178 -0.93 7.72 1.72
C HIS A 178 -2.33 7.19 1.41
N ILE A 179 -3.32 7.50 2.22
CA ILE A 179 -4.71 7.06 2.02
C ILE A 179 -5.28 7.59 0.71
N VAL A 180 -5.08 8.88 0.41
CA VAL A 180 -5.59 9.49 -0.83
C VAL A 180 -4.95 8.84 -2.05
N VAL A 181 -3.63 8.65 -2.06
CA VAL A 181 -2.94 8.01 -3.20
C VAL A 181 -3.32 6.54 -3.33
N ALA A 182 -3.53 5.84 -2.20
CA ALA A 182 -4.05 4.46 -2.20
C ALA A 182 -5.48 4.38 -2.79
N MET A 183 -6.35 5.33 -2.46
CA MET A 183 -7.68 5.43 -3.07
C MET A 183 -7.60 5.62 -4.59
N VAL A 184 -6.69 6.47 -5.08
CA VAL A 184 -6.44 6.64 -6.52
C VAL A 184 -6.00 5.32 -7.14
N LEU A 185 -5.07 4.58 -6.51
CA LEU A 185 -4.66 3.26 -6.98
C LEU A 185 -5.84 2.30 -7.09
N PHE A 186 -6.72 2.24 -6.09
CA PHE A 186 -7.91 1.38 -6.13
C PHE A 186 -8.91 1.79 -7.21
N ILE A 187 -9.05 3.08 -7.50
CA ILE A 187 -9.91 3.58 -8.58
C ILE A 187 -9.39 3.14 -9.95
N ILE A 188 -8.07 3.27 -10.18
CA ILE A 188 -7.47 2.91 -11.47
C ILE A 188 -7.22 1.41 -11.63
N TRP A 189 -7.22 0.64 -10.52
CA TRP A 189 -6.91 -0.79 -10.51
C TRP A 189 -7.63 -1.59 -11.60
N PRO A 190 -8.95 -1.49 -11.78
CA PRO A 190 -9.67 -2.27 -12.80
C PRO A 190 -9.24 -1.97 -14.24
N PHE A 191 -8.65 -0.79 -14.48
CA PHE A 191 -8.27 -0.30 -15.81
C PHE A 191 -6.79 -0.47 -16.12
N THR A 192 -6.04 -1.05 -15.21
CA THR A 192 -4.59 -1.28 -15.32
C THR A 192 -4.28 -2.77 -15.43
N ARG A 193 -3.01 -3.09 -15.71
CA ARG A 193 -2.54 -4.48 -15.70
C ARG A 193 -2.37 -5.09 -14.31
N LEU A 194 -2.71 -4.37 -13.24
CA LEU A 194 -2.73 -4.94 -11.89
C LEU A 194 -3.84 -5.99 -11.69
N VAL A 195 -4.80 -6.03 -12.63
CA VAL A 195 -5.88 -7.03 -12.68
C VAL A 195 -5.44 -8.20 -13.55
N HIS A 196 -4.62 -9.10 -13.06
CA HIS A 196 -4.24 -10.33 -13.79
C HIS A 196 -4.16 -11.52 -12.84
#